data_b684a4a93b452e4c4d28df623b608320
#
_entry.id   b684a4a93b452e4c4d28df623b608320
#
_cell.length_a   1.000
_cell.length_b   1.000
_cell.length_c   1.000
_cell.angle_alpha   90.00
_cell.angle_beta   90.00
_cell.angle_gamma   90.00
#
_symmetry.space_group_name_H-M   'P 1'
#
loop_
_entity.id
_entity.type
_entity.pdbx_description
1 polymer ?
#
loop_
_entity_poly.entity_id
_entity_poly.type
_entity_poly.pdbx_seq_one_letter_code
_entity_poly.pdbx_strand_id
1 'polypeptide(L)'
;MDIELKGIEKPAKVRKKRIPLKDRVLPTYTVAEEIFNMASHAVGAVFGIAALVFCVLMSASHHDAWGIVGSSIYGASMIVLYTMSAVYHGLGKKTEKLIYAKKVMQVIDHCTIYFLIAGTYTPILFTSIRKESPVWCWIIFGLVWGFAVIGGIFTAIDLKKYSVFSMCCYIGMGWCILLAAKTALAAIPLAGLLWLLIGGIAYTIGAVLYGLGKRKKWMHGIFHVFCLIGSIAQFVCILYYVL
;
A
#
# COMPACT_ATOMS: atom_id res chain seq x y z
N MET A 1 10.69 -3.63 61.98
CA MET A 1 10.20 -4.85 61.29
C MET A 1 10.03 -4.45 59.81
N ASP A 2 11.18 -4.50 59.09
CA ASP A 2 11.26 -4.06 57.70
C ASP A 2 10.81 -5.19 56.78
N ILE A 3 9.72 -4.94 56.07
CA ILE A 3 9.21 -5.86 55.04
C ILE A 3 9.94 -5.48 53.75
N GLU A 4 10.99 -6.25 53.41
CA GLU A 4 11.65 -6.22 52.11
C GLU A 4 10.67 -6.60 51.01
N LEU A 5 10.27 -5.62 50.19
CA LEU A 5 9.53 -5.86 48.96
C LEU A 5 10.47 -6.53 47.95
N LYS A 6 10.45 -7.87 47.90
CA LYS A 6 11.10 -8.64 46.83
C LYS A 6 10.61 -8.18 45.46
N GLY A 7 11.53 -7.68 44.65
CA GLY A 7 11.29 -7.18 43.33
C GLY A 7 10.55 -8.21 42.45
N ILE A 8 9.42 -7.81 41.89
CA ILE A 8 8.70 -8.55 40.86
C ILE A 8 9.53 -8.42 39.58
N GLU A 9 10.34 -9.42 39.28
CA GLU A 9 11.04 -9.53 38.01
C GLU A 9 9.99 -9.52 36.87
N LYS A 10 10.06 -8.50 36.04
CA LYS A 10 9.22 -8.46 34.80
C LYS A 10 9.58 -9.70 33.95
N PRO A 11 8.59 -10.50 33.50
CA PRO A 11 8.88 -11.68 32.69
C PRO A 11 9.66 -11.27 31.45
N ALA A 12 10.79 -11.93 31.23
CA ALA A 12 11.67 -11.69 30.09
C ALA A 12 10.84 -11.76 28.79
N LYS A 13 10.93 -10.72 27.95
CA LYS A 13 10.26 -10.70 26.64
C LYS A 13 10.82 -11.85 25.80
N VAL A 14 10.06 -12.95 25.71
CA VAL A 14 10.39 -14.09 24.83
C VAL A 14 10.45 -13.55 23.40
N ARG A 15 11.65 -13.45 22.83
CA ARG A 15 11.84 -13.09 21.42
C ARG A 15 11.17 -14.16 20.56
N LYS A 16 10.05 -13.83 19.93
CA LYS A 16 9.36 -14.73 19.00
C LYS A 16 10.32 -15.13 17.88
N LYS A 17 10.65 -16.43 17.82
CA LYS A 17 11.52 -17.00 16.78
C LYS A 17 10.89 -16.81 15.41
N ARG A 18 11.70 -16.50 14.36
CA ARG A 18 11.23 -16.38 12.97
C ARG A 18 10.60 -17.71 12.54
N ILE A 19 9.38 -17.65 11.96
CA ILE A 19 8.72 -18.81 11.39
C ILE A 19 9.17 -18.95 9.93
N PRO A 20 9.82 -20.06 9.53
CA PRO A 20 10.16 -20.33 8.13
C PRO A 20 8.93 -20.27 7.23
N LEU A 21 9.08 -19.86 5.97
CA LEU A 21 7.95 -19.68 5.04
C LEU A 21 7.11 -20.96 4.89
N LYS A 22 7.75 -22.12 4.82
CA LYS A 22 7.09 -23.42 4.73
C LYS A 22 6.12 -23.71 5.88
N ASP A 23 6.43 -23.21 7.08
CA ASP A 23 5.68 -23.49 8.32
C ASP A 23 4.64 -22.40 8.62
N ARG A 24 4.55 -21.34 7.79
CA ARG A 24 3.55 -20.28 7.95
C ARG A 24 2.15 -20.81 7.61
N VAL A 25 1.19 -20.43 8.45
CA VAL A 25 -0.23 -20.74 8.24
C VAL A 25 -0.86 -19.62 7.40
N LEU A 26 -1.49 -19.99 6.29
CA LEU A 26 -2.27 -19.08 5.46
C LEU A 26 -3.59 -18.69 6.17
N PRO A 27 -4.12 -17.49 5.92
CA PRO A 27 -5.48 -17.15 6.33
C PRO A 27 -6.51 -18.11 5.74
N THR A 28 -7.61 -18.32 6.48
CA THR A 28 -8.72 -19.16 6.03
C THR A 28 -9.81 -18.27 5.46
N TYR A 29 -9.99 -18.32 4.16
CA TYR A 29 -11.10 -17.68 3.44
C TYR A 29 -12.01 -18.74 2.86
N THR A 30 -13.31 -18.45 2.77
CA THR A 30 -14.25 -19.27 2.00
C THR A 30 -13.94 -19.16 0.50
N VAL A 31 -14.43 -20.10 -0.29
CA VAL A 31 -14.27 -20.05 -1.76
C VAL A 31 -14.86 -18.75 -2.33
N ALA A 32 -16.02 -18.33 -1.82
CA ALA A 32 -16.67 -17.11 -2.26
C ALA A 32 -15.82 -15.86 -1.94
N GLU A 33 -15.20 -15.79 -0.74
CA GLU A 33 -14.28 -14.71 -0.39
C GLU A 33 -13.04 -14.69 -1.28
N GLU A 34 -12.43 -15.86 -1.56
CA GLU A 34 -11.26 -15.94 -2.46
C GLU A 34 -11.60 -15.48 -3.89
N ILE A 35 -12.78 -15.91 -4.43
CA ILE A 35 -13.26 -15.47 -5.74
C ILE A 35 -13.49 -13.96 -5.76
N PHE A 36 -14.16 -13.42 -4.74
CA PHE A 36 -14.42 -11.97 -4.64
C PHE A 36 -13.12 -11.17 -4.55
N ASN A 37 -12.18 -11.62 -3.71
CA ASN A 37 -10.89 -10.97 -3.53
C ASN A 37 -10.08 -11.00 -4.85
N MET A 38 -10.05 -12.14 -5.54
CA MET A 38 -9.42 -12.25 -6.85
C MET A 38 -10.08 -11.34 -7.88
N ALA A 39 -11.40 -11.40 -8.01
CA ALA A 39 -12.13 -10.65 -9.04
C ALA A 39 -12.03 -9.14 -8.83
N SER A 40 -12.20 -8.66 -7.59
CA SER A 40 -12.08 -7.23 -7.27
C SER A 40 -10.70 -6.68 -7.64
N HIS A 41 -9.62 -7.40 -7.36
CA HIS A 41 -8.29 -6.96 -7.71
C HIS A 41 -7.92 -7.23 -9.17
N ALA A 42 -8.54 -8.21 -9.85
CA ALA A 42 -8.43 -8.32 -11.31
C ALA A 42 -9.02 -7.09 -12.01
N VAL A 43 -10.18 -6.59 -11.54
CA VAL A 43 -10.75 -5.29 -12.01
C VAL A 43 -9.79 -4.14 -11.71
N GLY A 44 -9.16 -4.14 -10.53
CA GLY A 44 -8.13 -3.16 -10.17
C GLY A 44 -6.92 -3.18 -11.11
N ALA A 45 -6.48 -4.36 -11.56
CA ALA A 45 -5.36 -4.48 -12.51
C ALA A 45 -5.73 -3.89 -13.90
N VAL A 46 -6.94 -4.15 -14.39
CA VAL A 46 -7.45 -3.52 -15.64
C VAL A 46 -7.53 -2.00 -15.48
N PHE A 47 -8.05 -1.53 -14.34
CA PHE A 47 -8.06 -0.09 -14.03
C PHE A 47 -6.64 0.49 -13.97
N GLY A 48 -5.66 -0.24 -13.42
CA GLY A 48 -4.26 0.18 -13.38
C GLY A 48 -3.66 0.36 -14.78
N ILE A 49 -4.03 -0.50 -15.74
CA ILE A 49 -3.62 -0.34 -17.16
C ILE A 49 -4.22 0.94 -17.74
N ALA A 50 -5.49 1.18 -17.52
CA ALA A 50 -6.16 2.42 -17.97
C ALA A 50 -5.51 3.66 -17.34
N ALA A 51 -5.25 3.63 -16.02
CA ALA A 51 -4.58 4.72 -15.31
C ALA A 51 -3.18 5.00 -15.86
N LEU A 52 -2.39 3.96 -16.14
CA LEU A 52 -1.08 4.10 -16.78
C LEU A 52 -1.18 4.84 -18.11
N VAL A 53 -2.06 4.34 -18.98
CA VAL A 53 -2.21 4.90 -20.34
C VAL A 53 -2.67 6.36 -20.28
N PHE A 54 -3.74 6.66 -19.54
CA PHE A 54 -4.28 8.03 -19.48
C PHE A 54 -3.31 9.02 -18.84
N CYS A 55 -2.65 8.66 -17.73
CA CYS A 55 -1.70 9.54 -17.07
C CYS A 55 -0.44 9.78 -17.94
N VAL A 56 0.08 8.76 -18.62
CA VAL A 56 1.23 8.91 -19.52
C VAL A 56 0.87 9.76 -20.73
N LEU A 57 -0.29 9.53 -21.36
CA LEU A 57 -0.76 10.34 -22.49
C LEU A 57 -0.98 11.80 -22.09
N MET A 58 -1.57 12.05 -20.92
CA MET A 58 -1.76 13.41 -20.41
C MET A 58 -0.40 14.10 -20.20
N SER A 59 0.55 13.46 -19.53
CA SER A 59 1.90 14.00 -19.33
C SER A 59 2.62 14.25 -20.64
N ALA A 60 2.49 13.34 -21.62
CA ALA A 60 3.09 13.48 -22.94
C ALA A 60 2.50 14.64 -23.73
N SER A 61 1.19 14.86 -23.65
CA SER A 61 0.51 16.00 -24.32
C SER A 61 0.97 17.37 -23.77
N HIS A 62 1.40 17.42 -22.51
CA HIS A 62 1.98 18.59 -21.86
C HIS A 62 3.50 18.67 -22.00
N HIS A 63 4.15 17.74 -22.73
CA HIS A 63 5.60 17.65 -22.89
C HIS A 63 6.36 17.56 -21.53
N ASP A 64 5.70 17.01 -20.49
CA ASP A 64 6.28 16.90 -19.15
C ASP A 64 6.99 15.55 -18.97
N ALA A 65 8.31 15.51 -19.15
CA ALA A 65 9.12 14.32 -18.96
C ALA A 65 9.06 13.77 -17.52
N TRP A 66 8.98 14.65 -16.51
CA TRP A 66 8.83 14.24 -15.12
C TRP A 66 7.45 13.63 -14.86
N GLY A 67 6.41 14.19 -15.49
CA GLY A 67 5.08 13.64 -15.48
C GLY A 67 5.02 12.25 -16.13
N ILE A 68 5.68 12.04 -17.28
CA ILE A 68 5.76 10.73 -17.95
C ILE A 68 6.40 9.70 -17.03
N VAL A 69 7.56 10.01 -16.43
CA VAL A 69 8.25 9.10 -15.51
C VAL A 69 7.38 8.81 -14.28
N GLY A 70 6.82 9.85 -13.65
CA GLY A 70 5.97 9.70 -12.48
C GLY A 70 4.72 8.86 -12.76
N SER A 71 4.04 9.13 -13.87
CA SER A 71 2.84 8.40 -14.33
C SER A 71 3.16 6.93 -14.63
N SER A 72 4.31 6.67 -15.25
CA SER A 72 4.76 5.31 -15.56
C SER A 72 5.00 4.49 -14.29
N ILE A 73 5.66 5.07 -13.27
CA ILE A 73 5.91 4.43 -11.98
C ILE A 73 4.58 4.19 -11.25
N TYR A 74 3.69 5.18 -11.24
CA TYR A 74 2.37 5.06 -10.60
C TYR A 74 1.53 3.95 -11.23
N GLY A 75 1.33 3.99 -12.54
CA GLY A 75 0.53 2.99 -13.24
C GLY A 75 1.12 1.59 -13.13
N ALA A 76 2.46 1.45 -13.27
CA ALA A 76 3.13 0.17 -13.06
C ALA A 76 2.94 -0.36 -11.64
N SER A 77 3.05 0.49 -10.61
CA SER A 77 2.85 0.09 -9.22
C SER A 77 1.43 -0.41 -8.96
N MET A 78 0.43 0.23 -9.58
CA MET A 78 -0.97 -0.16 -9.50
C MET A 78 -1.21 -1.52 -10.18
N ILE A 79 -0.71 -1.70 -11.39
CA ILE A 79 -0.81 -2.98 -12.12
C ILE A 79 -0.16 -4.10 -11.31
N VAL A 80 1.05 -3.89 -10.80
CA VAL A 80 1.79 -4.89 -10.02
C VAL A 80 1.03 -5.28 -8.77
N LEU A 81 0.57 -4.32 -7.95
CA LEU A 81 -0.18 -4.61 -6.73
C LEU A 81 -1.43 -5.44 -7.03
N TYR A 82 -2.28 -4.95 -7.91
CA TYR A 82 -3.56 -5.57 -8.16
C TYR A 82 -3.43 -6.95 -8.83
N THR A 83 -2.45 -7.11 -9.73
CA THR A 83 -2.16 -8.41 -10.35
C THR A 83 -1.63 -9.41 -9.33
N MET A 84 -0.65 -9.02 -8.50
CA MET A 84 -0.07 -9.93 -7.50
C MET A 84 -1.11 -10.37 -6.48
N SER A 85 -1.99 -9.48 -6.06
CA SER A 85 -3.08 -9.79 -5.16
C SER A 85 -4.14 -10.70 -5.81
N ALA A 86 -4.54 -10.44 -7.05
CA ALA A 86 -5.46 -11.31 -7.79
C ALA A 86 -4.87 -12.72 -7.95
N VAL A 87 -3.58 -12.83 -8.28
CA VAL A 87 -2.88 -14.14 -8.36
C VAL A 87 -2.83 -14.83 -7.00
N TYR A 88 -2.49 -14.11 -5.93
CA TYR A 88 -2.49 -14.66 -4.58
C TYR A 88 -3.83 -15.29 -4.21
N HIS A 89 -4.93 -14.57 -4.42
CA HIS A 89 -6.28 -15.07 -4.11
C HIS A 89 -6.74 -16.15 -5.07
N GLY A 90 -6.35 -16.10 -6.35
CA GLY A 90 -6.68 -17.12 -7.36
C GLY A 90 -5.96 -18.46 -7.18
N LEU A 91 -4.83 -18.49 -6.48
CA LEU A 91 -4.10 -19.72 -6.22
C LEU A 91 -4.89 -20.67 -5.31
N GLY A 92 -5.13 -21.91 -5.77
CA GLY A 92 -5.74 -22.95 -4.98
C GLY A 92 -4.82 -23.52 -3.89
N LYS A 93 -5.39 -24.40 -3.06
CA LYS A 93 -4.69 -25.09 -1.97
C LYS A 93 -4.68 -26.63 -2.15
N LYS A 94 -4.78 -27.11 -3.39
CA LYS A 94 -4.97 -28.55 -3.68
C LYS A 94 -3.69 -29.38 -3.51
N THR A 95 -2.52 -28.79 -3.67
CA THR A 95 -1.22 -29.48 -3.56
C THR A 95 -0.25 -28.70 -2.69
N GLU A 96 0.76 -29.37 -2.12
CA GLU A 96 1.80 -28.71 -1.32
C GLU A 96 2.54 -27.64 -2.12
N LYS A 97 2.82 -27.88 -3.42
CA LYS A 97 3.45 -26.89 -4.31
C LYS A 97 2.61 -25.62 -4.43
N LEU A 98 1.29 -25.77 -4.63
CA LEU A 98 0.38 -24.62 -4.71
C LEU A 98 0.25 -23.89 -3.37
N ILE A 99 0.24 -24.60 -2.26
CA ILE A 99 0.24 -24.00 -0.92
C ILE A 99 1.53 -23.18 -0.71
N TYR A 100 2.68 -23.73 -1.10
CA TYR A 100 3.95 -23.00 -1.01
C TYR A 100 3.97 -21.74 -1.90
N ALA A 101 3.54 -21.89 -3.17
CA ALA A 101 3.42 -20.76 -4.09
C ALA A 101 2.47 -19.68 -3.53
N LYS A 102 1.33 -20.06 -2.96
CA LYS A 102 0.39 -19.12 -2.32
C LYS A 102 1.02 -18.40 -1.12
N LYS A 103 1.87 -19.05 -0.32
CA LYS A 103 2.62 -18.41 0.76
C LYS A 103 3.63 -17.38 0.24
N VAL A 104 4.31 -17.68 -0.87
CA VAL A 104 5.21 -16.73 -1.55
C VAL A 104 4.42 -15.53 -2.05
N MET A 105 3.33 -15.79 -2.78
CA MET A 105 2.47 -14.75 -3.33
C MET A 105 1.86 -13.86 -2.25
N GLN A 106 1.51 -14.41 -1.08
CA GLN A 106 1.07 -13.61 0.07
C GLN A 106 2.12 -12.58 0.50
N VAL A 107 3.39 -12.95 0.51
CA VAL A 107 4.47 -12.02 0.88
C VAL A 107 4.61 -10.93 -0.19
N ILE A 108 4.60 -11.33 -1.47
CA ILE A 108 4.71 -10.40 -2.59
C ILE A 108 3.52 -9.41 -2.57
N ASP A 109 2.29 -9.91 -2.46
CA ASP A 109 1.06 -9.11 -2.34
C ASP A 109 1.19 -8.01 -1.27
N HIS A 110 1.68 -8.35 -0.07
CA HIS A 110 1.87 -7.37 0.99
C HIS A 110 3.05 -6.41 0.73
N CYS A 111 4.11 -6.86 0.06
CA CYS A 111 5.23 -5.98 -0.31
C CYS A 111 4.82 -4.96 -1.37
N THR A 112 3.93 -5.33 -2.29
CA THR A 112 3.48 -4.43 -3.36
C THR A 112 2.63 -3.26 -2.87
N ILE A 113 2.06 -3.33 -1.66
CA ILE A 113 1.36 -2.20 -1.02
C ILE A 113 2.31 -1.01 -0.83
N TYR A 114 3.54 -1.25 -0.35
CA TYR A 114 4.55 -0.20 -0.23
C TYR A 114 4.88 0.44 -1.57
N PHE A 115 4.99 -0.41 -2.61
CA PHE A 115 5.30 0.05 -3.95
C PHE A 115 4.17 0.91 -4.53
N LEU A 116 2.90 0.54 -4.28
CA LEU A 116 1.77 1.36 -4.69
C LEU A 116 1.76 2.72 -3.98
N ILE A 117 1.99 2.76 -2.66
CA ILE A 117 2.00 4.03 -1.93
C ILE A 117 3.09 4.95 -2.47
N ALA A 118 4.34 4.46 -2.58
CA ALA A 118 5.45 5.26 -3.10
C ALA A 118 5.24 5.65 -4.58
N GLY A 119 4.71 4.73 -5.39
CA GLY A 119 4.35 4.98 -6.79
C GLY A 119 3.30 6.06 -6.95
N THR A 120 2.27 6.08 -6.09
CA THR A 120 1.21 7.11 -6.09
C THR A 120 1.75 8.50 -5.76
N TYR A 121 2.71 8.60 -4.84
CA TYR A 121 3.38 9.87 -4.53
C TYR A 121 4.21 10.41 -5.70
N THR A 122 4.80 9.53 -6.51
CA THR A 122 5.81 9.91 -7.50
C THR A 122 5.33 10.95 -8.51
N PRO A 123 4.19 10.82 -9.21
CA PRO A 123 3.71 11.88 -10.11
C PRO A 123 3.38 13.18 -9.36
N ILE A 124 2.78 13.11 -8.18
CA ILE A 124 2.44 14.29 -7.37
C ILE A 124 3.70 15.07 -7.02
N LEU A 125 4.75 14.36 -6.60
CA LEU A 125 6.02 14.96 -6.23
C LEU A 125 6.75 15.55 -7.43
N PHE A 126 6.82 14.83 -8.55
CA PHE A 126 7.62 15.20 -9.71
C PHE A 126 7.01 16.33 -10.52
N THR A 127 5.69 16.45 -10.56
CA THR A 127 5.01 17.49 -11.35
C THR A 127 4.64 18.71 -10.49
N SER A 128 3.85 18.54 -9.43
CA SER A 128 3.31 19.65 -8.64
C SER A 128 4.27 20.11 -7.53
N ILE A 129 4.66 19.22 -6.61
CA ILE A 129 5.47 19.59 -5.44
C ILE A 129 6.85 20.08 -5.85
N ARG A 130 7.49 19.46 -6.85
CA ARG A 130 8.83 19.84 -7.32
C ARG A 130 8.85 21.26 -7.90
N LYS A 131 7.80 21.68 -8.59
CA LYS A 131 7.70 23.03 -9.16
C LYS A 131 7.59 24.10 -8.07
N GLU A 132 6.88 23.79 -6.98
CA GLU A 132 6.71 24.70 -5.85
C GLU A 132 7.91 24.67 -4.88
N SER A 133 8.40 23.47 -4.54
CA SER A 133 9.55 23.27 -3.64
C SER A 133 10.31 21.99 -3.98
N PRO A 134 11.45 22.10 -4.70
CA PRO A 134 12.30 20.94 -4.95
C PRO A 134 12.78 20.26 -3.67
N VAL A 135 13.00 21.01 -2.60
CA VAL A 135 13.46 20.48 -1.31
C VAL A 135 12.41 19.52 -0.72
N TRP A 136 11.16 19.92 -0.63
CA TRP A 136 10.10 19.06 -0.12
C TRP A 136 9.83 17.87 -1.04
N CYS A 137 9.96 18.05 -2.36
CA CYS A 137 9.85 16.95 -3.30
C CYS A 137 10.83 15.81 -2.96
N TRP A 138 12.13 16.12 -2.82
CA TRP A 138 13.14 15.10 -2.57
C TRP A 138 13.11 14.54 -1.15
N ILE A 139 12.73 15.35 -0.14
CA ILE A 139 12.55 14.87 1.23
C ILE A 139 11.43 13.82 1.28
N ILE A 140 10.24 14.13 0.74
CA ILE A 140 9.11 13.19 0.77
C ILE A 140 9.40 11.99 -0.11
N PHE A 141 10.01 12.18 -1.30
CA PHE A 141 10.42 11.07 -2.18
C PHE A 141 11.34 10.11 -1.43
N GLY A 142 12.39 10.63 -0.80
CA GLY A 142 13.32 9.81 -0.02
C GLY A 142 12.65 9.09 1.15
N LEU A 143 11.73 9.75 1.86
CA LEU A 143 10.97 9.14 2.95
C LEU A 143 10.08 8.00 2.46
N VAL A 144 9.21 8.23 1.45
CA VAL A 144 8.26 7.21 1.03
C VAL A 144 8.94 6.03 0.34
N TRP A 145 9.94 6.26 -0.52
CA TRP A 145 10.70 5.19 -1.14
C TRP A 145 11.63 4.47 -0.15
N GLY A 146 12.24 5.19 0.78
CA GLY A 146 13.04 4.62 1.87
C GLY A 146 12.20 3.70 2.76
N PHE A 147 11.04 4.16 3.21
CA PHE A 147 10.11 3.32 3.97
C PHE A 147 9.54 2.16 3.14
N ALA A 148 9.35 2.34 1.83
CA ALA A 148 8.92 1.26 0.95
C ALA A 148 9.96 0.13 0.90
N VAL A 149 11.24 0.45 0.78
CA VAL A 149 12.33 -0.53 0.79
C VAL A 149 12.45 -1.19 2.16
N ILE A 150 12.55 -0.41 3.23
CA ILE A 150 12.71 -0.93 4.60
C ILE A 150 11.50 -1.78 5.01
N GLY A 151 10.28 -1.26 4.81
CA GLY A 151 9.05 -1.96 5.14
C GLY A 151 8.87 -3.24 4.33
N GLY A 152 9.18 -3.20 3.03
CA GLY A 152 9.19 -4.37 2.15
C GLY A 152 10.16 -5.45 2.63
N ILE A 153 11.40 -5.09 3.01
CA ILE A 153 12.39 -6.03 3.55
C ILE A 153 11.86 -6.70 4.83
N PHE A 154 11.36 -5.94 5.80
CA PHE A 154 10.82 -6.52 7.03
C PHE A 154 9.60 -7.41 6.79
N THR A 155 8.71 -7.02 5.88
CA THR A 155 7.56 -7.83 5.46
C THR A 155 8.02 -9.14 4.80
N ALA A 156 9.02 -9.10 3.93
CA ALA A 156 9.60 -10.29 3.30
C ALA A 156 10.27 -11.23 4.31
N ILE A 157 10.97 -10.68 5.31
CA ILE A 157 11.60 -11.47 6.36
C ILE A 157 10.56 -12.23 7.19
N ASP A 158 9.52 -11.55 7.71
CA ASP A 158 8.45 -12.21 8.48
C ASP A 158 7.18 -11.33 8.54
N LEU A 159 6.27 -11.56 7.61
CA LEU A 159 5.00 -10.86 7.46
C LEU A 159 4.16 -10.83 8.75
N LYS A 160 4.12 -11.94 9.51
CA LYS A 160 3.33 -12.04 10.73
C LYS A 160 3.98 -11.28 11.89
N LYS A 161 5.30 -11.41 12.04
CA LYS A 161 6.08 -10.76 13.09
C LYS A 161 6.02 -9.24 12.95
N TYR A 162 6.17 -8.74 11.72
CA TYR A 162 6.23 -7.30 11.42
C TYR A 162 4.89 -6.71 10.97
N SER A 163 3.77 -7.44 11.12
CA SER A 163 2.45 -6.99 10.64
C SER A 163 1.99 -5.64 11.20
N VAL A 164 2.28 -5.35 12.49
CA VAL A 164 1.95 -4.05 13.11
C VAL A 164 2.85 -2.96 12.56
N PHE A 165 4.15 -3.23 12.46
CA PHE A 165 5.12 -2.30 11.86
C PHE A 165 4.74 -1.95 10.41
N SER A 166 4.39 -2.97 9.61
CA SER A 166 3.94 -2.76 8.23
C SER A 166 2.70 -1.87 8.17
N MET A 167 1.72 -2.11 9.04
CA MET A 167 0.51 -1.28 9.10
C MET A 167 0.83 0.18 9.45
N CYS A 168 1.70 0.40 10.44
CA CYS A 168 2.16 1.75 10.80
C CYS A 168 2.89 2.42 9.62
N CYS A 169 3.73 1.67 8.89
CA CYS A 169 4.40 2.18 7.70
C CYS A 169 3.41 2.56 6.60
N TYR A 170 2.42 1.71 6.28
CA TYR A 170 1.41 2.02 5.26
C TYR A 170 0.66 3.31 5.58
N ILE A 171 0.18 3.45 6.82
CA ILE A 171 -0.55 4.66 7.25
C ILE A 171 0.40 5.86 7.27
N GLY A 172 1.57 5.73 7.89
CA GLY A 172 2.56 6.82 7.98
C GLY A 172 3.01 7.32 6.61
N MET A 173 3.32 6.41 5.68
CA MET A 173 3.66 6.76 4.30
C MET A 173 2.48 7.45 3.61
N GLY A 174 1.25 6.93 3.76
CA GLY A 174 0.05 7.51 3.14
C GLY A 174 -0.21 8.96 3.55
N TRP A 175 0.18 9.34 4.76
CA TRP A 175 -0.02 10.69 5.29
C TRP A 175 1.25 11.55 5.26
N CYS A 176 2.35 11.11 4.65
CA CYS A 176 3.60 11.88 4.55
C CYS A 176 3.43 13.26 3.89
N ILE A 177 2.44 13.45 3.02
CA ILE A 177 2.16 14.74 2.36
C ILE A 177 1.89 15.86 3.37
N LEU A 178 1.40 15.53 4.57
CA LEU A 178 1.14 16.49 5.63
C LEU A 178 2.41 17.19 6.15
N LEU A 179 3.59 16.57 5.99
CA LEU A 179 4.88 17.19 6.33
C LEU A 179 5.15 18.41 5.43
N ALA A 180 4.63 18.41 4.20
CA ALA A 180 4.72 19.50 3.25
C ALA A 180 3.36 20.13 2.96
N ALA A 181 2.46 20.18 3.95
CA ALA A 181 1.07 20.63 3.75
C ALA A 181 0.99 22.03 3.11
N LYS A 182 1.82 22.99 3.55
CA LYS A 182 1.86 24.34 2.95
C LYS A 182 2.23 24.29 1.46
N THR A 183 3.24 23.49 1.10
CA THR A 183 3.66 23.31 -0.30
C THR A 183 2.57 22.62 -1.10
N ALA A 184 1.92 21.60 -0.55
CA ALA A 184 0.83 20.90 -1.21
C ALA A 184 -0.39 21.82 -1.46
N LEU A 185 -0.74 22.67 -0.49
CA LEU A 185 -1.80 23.68 -0.62
C LEU A 185 -1.49 24.75 -1.67
N ALA A 186 -0.21 25.08 -1.87
CA ALA A 186 0.21 26.03 -2.91
C ALA A 186 0.29 25.36 -4.30
N ALA A 187 0.72 24.08 -4.36
CA ALA A 187 1.03 23.38 -5.60
C ALA A 187 -0.18 22.70 -6.26
N ILE A 188 -1.21 22.32 -5.48
CA ILE A 188 -2.35 21.52 -5.94
C ILE A 188 -3.65 22.28 -5.65
N PRO A 189 -4.54 22.45 -6.68
CA PRO A 189 -5.85 23.06 -6.47
C PRO A 189 -6.66 22.33 -5.37
N LEU A 190 -7.49 23.09 -4.65
CA LEU A 190 -8.29 22.57 -3.53
C LEU A 190 -9.11 21.31 -3.92
N ALA A 191 -9.70 21.30 -5.12
CA ALA A 191 -10.44 20.15 -5.62
C ALA A 191 -9.56 18.90 -5.74
N GLY A 192 -8.30 19.04 -6.18
CA GLY A 192 -7.32 17.96 -6.22
C GLY A 192 -6.95 17.47 -4.82
N LEU A 193 -6.73 18.39 -3.87
CA LEU A 193 -6.46 18.04 -2.48
C LEU A 193 -7.62 17.30 -1.82
N LEU A 194 -8.87 17.65 -2.15
CA LEU A 194 -10.04 16.92 -1.67
C LEU A 194 -10.07 15.48 -2.18
N TRP A 195 -9.75 15.25 -3.47
CA TRP A 195 -9.63 13.90 -4.01
C TRP A 195 -8.48 13.12 -3.37
N LEU A 196 -7.34 13.78 -3.13
CA LEU A 196 -6.20 13.20 -2.40
C LEU A 196 -6.61 12.77 -1.00
N LEU A 197 -7.35 13.63 -0.29
CA LEU A 197 -7.86 13.38 1.06
C LEU A 197 -8.87 12.21 1.07
N ILE A 198 -9.84 12.19 0.15
CA ILE A 198 -10.81 11.11 0.01
C ILE A 198 -10.09 9.77 -0.18
N GLY A 199 -9.08 9.74 -1.05
CA GLY A 199 -8.26 8.54 -1.27
C GLY A 199 -7.51 8.10 -0.01
N GLY A 200 -6.88 9.03 0.70
CA GLY A 200 -6.17 8.75 1.95
C GLY A 200 -7.09 8.21 3.05
N ILE A 201 -8.29 8.78 3.18
CA ILE A 201 -9.32 8.31 4.12
C ILE A 201 -9.79 6.90 3.73
N ALA A 202 -10.09 6.66 2.45
CA ALA A 202 -10.50 5.34 1.97
C ALA A 202 -9.46 4.26 2.29
N TYR A 203 -8.19 4.50 1.98
CA TYR A 203 -7.10 3.58 2.33
C TYR A 203 -6.96 3.37 3.84
N THR A 204 -7.14 4.43 4.64
CA THR A 204 -7.05 4.33 6.11
C THR A 204 -8.19 3.48 6.66
N ILE A 205 -9.44 3.70 6.21
CA ILE A 205 -10.57 2.85 6.57
C ILE A 205 -10.30 1.40 6.15
N GLY A 206 -9.83 1.20 4.93
CA GLY A 206 -9.43 -0.12 4.43
C GLY A 206 -8.41 -0.81 5.33
N ALA A 207 -7.35 -0.10 5.75
CA ALA A 207 -6.33 -0.62 6.64
C ALA A 207 -6.91 -1.04 8.01
N VAL A 208 -7.82 -0.25 8.58
CA VAL A 208 -8.53 -0.60 9.82
C VAL A 208 -9.37 -1.87 9.61
N LEU A 209 -10.13 -1.95 8.53
CA LEU A 209 -10.95 -3.11 8.20
C LEU A 209 -10.10 -4.37 7.97
N TYR A 210 -8.94 -4.25 7.33
CA TYR A 210 -7.95 -5.33 7.23
C TYR A 210 -7.51 -5.81 8.61
N GLY A 211 -7.20 -4.90 9.53
CA GLY A 211 -6.85 -5.23 10.91
C GLY A 211 -7.96 -6.01 11.64
N LEU A 212 -9.22 -5.59 11.46
CA LEU A 212 -10.40 -6.23 12.01
C LEU A 212 -10.74 -7.56 11.30
N GLY A 213 -10.40 -7.69 10.03
CA GLY A 213 -10.73 -8.82 9.15
C GLY A 213 -10.10 -10.15 9.57
N LYS A 214 -9.09 -10.11 10.44
CA LYS A 214 -8.52 -11.31 11.07
C LYS A 214 -9.54 -12.09 11.94
N ARG A 215 -10.70 -11.50 12.25
CA ARG A 215 -11.71 -12.05 13.16
C ARG A 215 -13.10 -12.17 12.54
N LYS A 216 -13.38 -11.57 11.37
CA LYS A 216 -14.72 -11.52 10.78
C LYS A 216 -14.66 -11.83 9.28
N LYS A 217 -15.59 -12.66 8.81
CA LYS A 217 -15.76 -12.96 7.38
C LYS A 217 -15.99 -11.67 6.58
N TRP A 218 -15.58 -11.66 5.31
CA TRP A 218 -15.73 -10.59 4.32
C TRP A 218 -14.96 -9.30 4.60
N MET A 219 -14.37 -9.10 5.79
CA MET A 219 -13.63 -7.86 6.10
C MET A 219 -12.45 -7.64 5.16
N HIS A 220 -11.79 -8.72 4.73
CA HIS A 220 -10.69 -8.62 3.77
C HIS A 220 -11.20 -8.22 2.38
N GLY A 221 -12.31 -8.76 1.93
CA GLY A 221 -12.95 -8.35 0.67
C GLY A 221 -13.43 -6.89 0.69
N ILE A 222 -14.00 -6.45 1.81
CA ILE A 222 -14.38 -5.04 1.99
C ILE A 222 -13.14 -4.14 1.96
N PHE A 223 -12.02 -4.55 2.58
CA PHE A 223 -10.73 -3.87 2.45
C PHE A 223 -10.31 -3.69 0.99
N HIS A 224 -10.45 -4.72 0.13
CA HIS A 224 -10.16 -4.63 -1.30
C HIS A 224 -11.00 -3.55 -2.01
N VAL A 225 -12.29 -3.44 -1.66
CA VAL A 225 -13.18 -2.38 -2.20
C VAL A 225 -12.68 -0.99 -1.80
N PHE A 226 -12.28 -0.81 -0.53
CA PHE A 226 -11.72 0.47 -0.08
C PHE A 226 -10.38 0.80 -0.74
N CYS A 227 -9.56 -0.21 -1.05
CA CYS A 227 -8.34 -0.01 -1.84
C CYS A 227 -8.66 0.49 -3.25
N LEU A 228 -9.68 -0.07 -3.92
CA LEU A 228 -10.13 0.40 -5.24
C LEU A 228 -10.67 1.83 -5.18
N ILE A 229 -11.53 2.15 -4.21
CA ILE A 229 -12.04 3.51 -4.00
C ILE A 229 -10.89 4.49 -3.80
N GLY A 230 -9.91 4.14 -2.96
CA GLY A 230 -8.72 4.93 -2.75
C GLY A 230 -7.92 5.16 -4.04
N SER A 231 -7.69 4.09 -4.82
CA SER A 231 -6.96 4.19 -6.10
C SER A 231 -7.70 5.04 -7.13
N ILE A 232 -9.03 4.93 -7.21
CA ILE A 232 -9.84 5.76 -8.11
C ILE A 232 -9.74 7.23 -7.70
N ALA A 233 -9.88 7.55 -6.42
CA ALA A 233 -9.76 8.92 -5.94
C ALA A 233 -8.37 9.52 -6.20
N GLN A 234 -7.30 8.75 -5.97
CA GLN A 234 -5.93 9.17 -6.29
C GLN A 234 -5.73 9.36 -7.80
N PHE A 235 -6.28 8.48 -8.61
CA PHE A 235 -6.23 8.60 -10.08
C PHE A 235 -6.91 9.89 -10.56
N VAL A 236 -8.10 10.21 -10.05
CA VAL A 236 -8.79 11.47 -10.38
C VAL A 236 -7.95 12.68 -9.97
N CYS A 237 -7.37 12.65 -8.77
CA CYS A 237 -6.44 13.70 -8.34
C CYS A 237 -5.28 13.86 -9.31
N ILE A 238 -4.59 12.75 -9.60
CA ILE A 238 -3.38 12.79 -10.44
C ILE A 238 -3.71 13.23 -11.86
N LEU A 239 -4.73 12.64 -12.51
CA LEU A 239 -5.03 12.91 -13.91
C LEU A 239 -5.48 14.35 -14.15
N TYR A 240 -6.35 14.90 -13.29
CA TYR A 240 -7.02 16.16 -13.55
C TYR A 240 -6.43 17.37 -12.82
N TYR A 241 -5.63 17.17 -11.78
CA TYR A 241 -5.16 18.26 -10.92
C TYR A 241 -3.64 18.28 -10.70
N VAL A 242 -2.95 17.21 -11.11
CA VAL A 242 -1.49 17.08 -10.96
C VAL A 242 -0.78 17.09 -12.30
N LEU A 243 -1.32 16.42 -13.32
CA LEU A 243 -0.78 16.33 -14.68
C LEU A 243 -1.39 17.37 -15.59
#